data_fb0cd1418491089fe25044dc05070dbc
#
_entry.id   fb0cd1418491089fe25044dc05070dbc
#
_cell.length_a   1.000
_cell.length_b   1.000
_cell.length_c   1.000
_cell.angle_alpha   90.00
_cell.angle_beta   90.00
_cell.angle_gamma   90.00
#
_symmetry.space_group_name_H-M   'P 1'
#
loop_
_entity.id
_entity.type
_entity.pdbx_description
1 polymer ?
#
loop_
_entity_poly.entity_id
_entity_poly.type
_entity_poly.pdbx_seq_one_letter_code
_entity_poly.pdbx_strand_id
1 'polypeptide(L)'
;MTQPTPAIVAQGAVRRLPRLALILFCLAYILPGYIGREPWKNADMTAFGYMLELLGERSQGFSAWLSPQLMGIPPEVDALLPYWLGAWAMQLAPAWIAPDFAARLPFVLMLTLTLVATWYGVYHLARSPGAQPVAFAFGGEARPADYARALADGSLLALIACLGLAQLSHETTPALAQLCFTSFIFYGVAGMRFRSAVPLVSAATGLAGLTLSGGPAIALLFGIGGLVLCLLEQRDIDEQPMHRRREIVGLLALTALAAGLAWWLDLWRWRITPPADWPSLGRLFLWFTWPVWPLALWTLWRWRRQLGQLRGYRHLALPLWFASVTIGTTVLTPSSDRSLLLALPALATLAAFALPTLERSMAALVDWFTLLFFSACAFTIWVVWTAMQTGIPRQPAANVARLAPGFEPSFSTVSFGVALTATLAWIWLVKWRAGRHRAAIWKSMVLPAGGAALCWTLLMTLWLPLLDFARSYAPLVQSVASMTGRPACLQVHGLSRGQLAAFQFHGKFTLRPADRQARCPWLIVDADAATTLLQTVDLRLWERQATVRRPSDDNEDILLYRRVAATAH
;
A
#
# COMPACT_ATOMS: atom_id res chain seq x y z
N MET A 1 33.61 -25.20 -3.74
CA MET A 1 33.42 -25.11 -2.28
C MET A 1 32.46 -23.96 -1.99
N THR A 2 31.30 -24.24 -1.44
CA THR A 2 30.36 -23.19 -1.01
C THR A 2 30.95 -22.46 0.19
N GLN A 3 31.00 -21.14 0.12
CA GLN A 3 31.51 -20.33 1.25
C GLN A 3 30.56 -20.49 2.47
N PRO A 4 31.11 -20.57 3.69
CA PRO A 4 30.28 -20.72 4.89
C PRO A 4 29.36 -19.52 5.05
N THR A 5 28.10 -19.79 5.45
CA THR A 5 27.10 -18.75 5.69
C THR A 5 27.50 -17.94 6.94
N PRO A 6 27.23 -16.63 7.00
CA PRO A 6 27.50 -15.82 8.19
C PRO A 6 26.51 -16.08 9.35
N ALA A 7 25.48 -16.88 9.14
CA ALA A 7 24.46 -17.19 10.14
C ALA A 7 24.94 -18.29 11.09
N ILE A 8 25.10 -17.95 12.36
CA ILE A 8 25.45 -18.90 13.45
C ILE A 8 24.28 -18.93 14.41
N VAL A 9 23.45 -19.98 14.33
CA VAL A 9 22.16 -20.01 15.04
C VAL A 9 21.96 -21.34 15.76
N ALA A 10 21.88 -21.27 17.08
CA ALA A 10 21.54 -22.42 17.91
C ALA A 10 20.01 -22.66 17.91
N GLN A 11 19.58 -23.94 18.12
CA GLN A 11 18.16 -24.32 18.17
C GLN A 11 17.35 -23.49 19.19
N GLY A 12 17.95 -23.07 20.29
CA GLY A 12 17.29 -22.24 21.30
C GLY A 12 16.92 -20.82 20.82
N ALA A 13 17.55 -20.32 19.75
CA ALA A 13 17.30 -18.99 19.17
C ALA A 13 16.15 -18.98 18.14
N VAL A 14 15.66 -20.15 17.70
CA VAL A 14 14.58 -20.28 16.70
C VAL A 14 13.24 -20.65 17.34
N ARG A 15 12.97 -20.12 18.53
CA ARG A 15 11.67 -20.30 19.20
C ARG A 15 10.55 -19.76 18.33
N ARG A 16 9.44 -20.48 18.32
CA ARG A 16 8.25 -20.09 17.56
C ARG A 16 7.60 -18.85 18.19
N LEU A 17 7.25 -17.89 17.37
CA LEU A 17 6.29 -16.85 17.75
C LEU A 17 4.91 -17.53 17.92
N PRO A 18 4.18 -17.31 19.03
CA PRO A 18 2.85 -17.88 19.17
C PRO A 18 1.96 -17.43 18.01
N ARG A 19 1.28 -18.38 17.36
CA ARG A 19 0.41 -18.08 16.20
C ARG A 19 -0.63 -17.00 16.51
N LEU A 20 -1.22 -17.06 17.71
CA LEU A 20 -2.18 -16.06 18.16
C LEU A 20 -1.56 -14.65 18.18
N ALA A 21 -0.33 -14.50 18.70
CA ALA A 21 0.35 -13.21 18.73
C ALA A 21 0.58 -12.68 17.30
N LEU A 22 1.02 -13.54 16.37
CA LEU A 22 1.22 -13.16 14.97
C LEU A 22 -0.09 -12.73 14.30
N ILE A 23 -1.18 -13.47 14.52
CA ILE A 23 -2.52 -13.11 14.01
C ILE A 23 -2.99 -11.78 14.61
N LEU A 24 -2.80 -11.56 15.91
CA LEU A 24 -3.17 -10.30 16.56
C LEU A 24 -2.38 -9.12 16.00
N PHE A 25 -1.07 -9.28 15.72
CA PHE A 25 -0.29 -8.24 15.02
C PHE A 25 -0.87 -7.91 13.66
N CYS A 26 -1.21 -8.94 12.85
CA CYS A 26 -1.81 -8.75 11.54
C CYS A 26 -3.18 -8.06 11.64
N LEU A 27 -4.04 -8.50 12.55
CA LEU A 27 -5.38 -7.92 12.73
C LEU A 27 -5.30 -6.46 13.24
N ALA A 28 -4.43 -6.18 14.22
CA ALA A 28 -4.21 -4.83 14.73
C ALA A 28 -3.64 -3.87 13.67
N TYR A 29 -3.00 -4.41 12.63
CA TYR A 29 -2.49 -3.63 11.52
C TYR A 29 -3.51 -3.49 10.38
N ILE A 30 -4.20 -4.57 9.99
CA ILE A 30 -5.09 -4.61 8.83
C ILE A 30 -6.43 -3.89 9.13
N LEU A 31 -7.07 -4.18 10.27
CA LEU A 31 -8.43 -3.70 10.51
C LEU A 31 -8.55 -2.17 10.64
N PRO A 32 -7.67 -1.48 11.42
CA PRO A 32 -7.68 -0.03 11.42
C PRO A 32 -7.34 0.54 10.04
N GLY A 33 -8.05 1.58 9.60
CA GLY A 33 -7.87 2.20 8.30
C GLY A 33 -8.76 1.66 7.18
N TYR A 34 -9.40 0.51 7.36
CA TYR A 34 -10.48 0.06 6.49
C TYR A 34 -11.87 0.31 7.09
N ILE A 35 -11.99 0.27 8.41
CA ILE A 35 -13.25 0.44 9.11
C ILE A 35 -13.48 1.92 9.43
N GLY A 36 -14.67 2.44 9.07
CA GLY A 36 -15.12 3.79 9.42
C GLY A 36 -14.46 4.95 8.67
N ARG A 37 -13.51 4.70 7.79
CA ARG A 37 -12.82 5.73 7.00
C ARG A 37 -13.61 6.07 5.74
N GLU A 38 -13.61 7.35 5.34
CA GLU A 38 -14.06 7.78 4.02
C GLU A 38 -12.98 7.54 2.94
N PRO A 39 -13.33 7.51 1.63
CA PRO A 39 -12.34 7.58 0.56
C PRO A 39 -11.58 8.92 0.62
N TRP A 40 -10.25 8.85 0.78
CA TRP A 40 -9.43 10.05 0.90
C TRP A 40 -9.10 10.66 -0.46
N LYS A 41 -8.80 11.96 -0.47
CA LYS A 41 -8.49 12.73 -1.67
C LYS A 41 -7.41 12.09 -2.54
N ASN A 42 -7.39 12.49 -3.79
CA ASN A 42 -6.50 12.01 -4.84
C ASN A 42 -6.78 10.55 -5.22
N ALA A 43 -5.81 9.66 -5.12
CA ALA A 43 -5.87 8.35 -5.73
C ALA A 43 -6.93 7.41 -5.16
N ASP A 44 -7.20 7.46 -3.84
CA ASP A 44 -8.22 6.59 -3.21
C ASP A 44 -9.62 6.95 -3.72
N MET A 45 -9.99 8.25 -3.65
CA MET A 45 -11.26 8.74 -4.17
C MET A 45 -11.38 8.59 -5.69
N THR A 46 -10.28 8.81 -6.42
CA THR A 46 -10.22 8.62 -7.88
C THR A 46 -10.49 7.16 -8.26
N ALA A 47 -9.81 6.22 -7.62
CA ALA A 47 -10.00 4.79 -7.90
C ALA A 47 -11.43 4.33 -7.55
N PHE A 48 -11.96 4.79 -6.42
CA PHE A 48 -13.35 4.53 -6.04
C PHE A 48 -14.34 5.11 -7.07
N GLY A 49 -14.06 6.30 -7.61
CA GLY A 49 -14.88 6.90 -8.68
C GLY A 49 -14.96 6.03 -9.94
N TYR A 50 -13.84 5.44 -10.39
CA TYR A 50 -13.86 4.49 -11.51
C TYR A 50 -14.68 3.24 -11.21
N MET A 51 -14.61 2.73 -9.97
CA MET A 51 -15.41 1.57 -9.55
C MET A 51 -16.91 1.89 -9.57
N LEU A 52 -17.32 3.09 -9.14
CA LEU A 52 -18.70 3.55 -9.17
C LEU A 52 -19.21 3.74 -10.60
N GLU A 53 -18.39 4.34 -11.48
CA GLU A 53 -18.79 4.58 -12.86
C GLU A 53 -19.03 3.28 -13.63
N LEU A 54 -18.26 2.20 -13.33
CA LEU A 54 -18.49 0.87 -13.89
C LEU A 54 -19.87 0.27 -13.55
N LEU A 55 -20.50 0.71 -12.47
CA LEU A 55 -21.85 0.31 -12.05
C LEU A 55 -22.93 1.26 -12.58
N GLY A 56 -22.54 2.41 -13.13
CA GLY A 56 -23.46 3.42 -13.64
C GLY A 56 -24.12 3.02 -14.98
N GLU A 57 -25.26 3.65 -15.28
CA GLU A 57 -26.04 3.42 -16.51
C GLU A 57 -25.22 3.68 -17.80
N ARG A 58 -24.20 4.52 -17.73
CA ARG A 58 -23.34 4.85 -18.87
C ARG A 58 -22.37 3.74 -19.23
N SER A 59 -22.08 2.81 -18.34
CA SER A 59 -21.16 1.68 -18.52
C SER A 59 -21.86 0.41 -19.02
N GLN A 60 -22.88 0.56 -19.85
CA GLN A 60 -23.57 -0.59 -20.45
C GLN A 60 -22.70 -1.21 -21.55
N GLY A 61 -22.28 -2.46 -21.34
CA GLY A 61 -21.53 -3.26 -22.31
C GLY A 61 -20.12 -3.62 -21.86
N PHE A 62 -19.60 -4.68 -22.45
CA PHE A 62 -18.28 -5.24 -22.10
C PHE A 62 -17.12 -4.28 -22.41
N SER A 63 -17.26 -3.43 -23.42
CA SER A 63 -16.26 -2.43 -23.81
C SER A 63 -15.98 -1.39 -22.70
N ALA A 64 -16.99 -1.00 -21.94
CA ALA A 64 -16.83 -0.05 -20.84
C ALA A 64 -15.99 -0.64 -19.68
N TRP A 65 -16.08 -1.95 -19.45
CA TRP A 65 -15.25 -2.63 -18.46
C TRP A 65 -13.79 -2.77 -18.88
N LEU A 66 -13.51 -2.81 -20.20
CA LEU A 66 -12.14 -2.83 -20.72
C LEU A 66 -11.49 -1.46 -20.84
N SER A 67 -12.28 -0.39 -20.83
CA SER A 67 -11.79 0.99 -20.89
C SER A 67 -12.56 1.86 -19.88
N PRO A 68 -12.29 1.71 -18.57
CA PRO A 68 -12.97 2.49 -17.54
C PRO A 68 -12.69 3.97 -17.74
N GLN A 69 -13.74 4.80 -17.68
CA GLN A 69 -13.66 6.24 -17.86
C GLN A 69 -14.51 6.94 -16.80
N LEU A 70 -14.01 8.01 -16.24
CA LEU A 70 -14.74 8.90 -15.35
C LEU A 70 -15.09 10.18 -16.11
N MET A 71 -16.36 10.34 -16.49
CA MET A 71 -16.80 11.43 -17.37
C MET A 71 -16.00 11.57 -18.68
N GLY A 72 -15.58 10.46 -19.28
CA GLY A 72 -14.77 10.42 -20.50
C GLY A 72 -13.26 10.57 -20.26
N ILE A 73 -12.80 10.70 -19.02
CA ILE A 73 -11.38 10.81 -18.67
C ILE A 73 -10.87 9.41 -18.29
N PRO A 74 -9.82 8.88 -18.95
CA PRO A 74 -9.23 7.60 -18.62
C PRO A 74 -8.44 7.68 -17.30
N PRO A 75 -8.21 6.53 -16.61
CA PRO A 75 -7.39 6.50 -15.42
C PRO A 75 -5.93 6.85 -15.68
N GLU A 76 -5.21 7.30 -14.65
CA GLU A 76 -3.77 7.58 -14.75
C GLU A 76 -2.94 6.31 -14.92
N VAL A 77 -3.35 5.25 -14.25
CA VAL A 77 -2.77 3.92 -14.36
C VAL A 77 -3.76 3.06 -15.13
N ASP A 78 -3.30 2.45 -16.22
CA ASP A 78 -4.14 1.59 -17.07
C ASP A 78 -4.41 0.24 -16.38
N ALA A 79 -5.09 0.31 -15.24
CA ALA A 79 -5.49 -0.83 -14.43
C ALA A 79 -6.95 -1.21 -14.73
N LEU A 80 -7.22 -2.50 -14.71
CA LEU A 80 -8.57 -3.05 -14.92
C LEU A 80 -9.04 -3.81 -13.66
N LEU A 81 -8.27 -4.81 -13.26
CA LEU A 81 -8.66 -5.74 -12.20
C LEU A 81 -9.01 -5.08 -10.86
N PRO A 82 -8.27 -4.09 -10.34
CA PRO A 82 -8.64 -3.41 -9.10
C PRO A 82 -10.01 -2.74 -9.17
N TYR A 83 -10.33 -2.10 -10.30
CA TYR A 83 -11.62 -1.45 -10.51
C TYR A 83 -12.76 -2.47 -10.63
N TRP A 84 -12.52 -3.58 -11.35
CA TRP A 84 -13.49 -4.67 -11.44
C TRP A 84 -13.81 -5.27 -10.08
N LEU A 85 -12.79 -5.55 -9.27
CA LEU A 85 -12.97 -6.17 -7.95
C LEU A 85 -13.77 -5.26 -7.01
N GLY A 86 -13.49 -3.95 -7.01
CA GLY A 86 -14.26 -2.99 -6.22
C GLY A 86 -15.71 -2.88 -6.70
N ALA A 87 -15.92 -2.77 -8.02
CA ALA A 87 -17.26 -2.72 -8.60
C ALA A 87 -18.07 -4.00 -8.32
N TRP A 88 -17.49 -5.19 -8.51
CA TRP A 88 -18.15 -6.46 -8.17
C TRP A 88 -18.47 -6.57 -6.68
N ALA A 89 -17.57 -6.15 -5.81
CA ALA A 89 -17.82 -6.17 -4.38
C ALA A 89 -18.99 -5.27 -3.99
N MET A 90 -19.11 -4.08 -4.59
CA MET A 90 -20.27 -3.20 -4.40
C MET A 90 -21.56 -3.79 -4.95
N GLN A 91 -21.49 -4.44 -6.12
CA GLN A 91 -22.67 -5.08 -6.72
C GLN A 91 -23.19 -6.27 -5.92
N LEU A 92 -22.29 -7.05 -5.32
CA LEU A 92 -22.61 -8.23 -4.52
C LEU A 92 -22.97 -7.88 -3.06
N ALA A 93 -22.64 -6.70 -2.61
CA ALA A 93 -22.89 -6.29 -1.22
C ALA A 93 -24.39 -6.09 -0.96
N PRO A 94 -24.90 -6.54 0.20
CA PRO A 94 -26.25 -6.23 0.63
C PRO A 94 -26.48 -4.72 0.77
N ALA A 95 -27.70 -4.25 0.55
CA ALA A 95 -28.05 -2.83 0.55
C ALA A 95 -27.77 -2.06 1.86
N TRP A 96 -27.58 -2.78 2.98
CA TRP A 96 -27.22 -2.18 4.26
C TRP A 96 -25.71 -1.90 4.40
N ILE A 97 -24.87 -2.40 3.49
CA ILE A 97 -23.43 -2.11 3.45
C ILE A 97 -23.20 -0.87 2.59
N ALA A 98 -22.50 0.12 3.14
CA ALA A 98 -22.14 1.32 2.40
C ALA A 98 -21.22 0.97 1.20
N PRO A 99 -21.43 1.57 0.00
CA PRO A 99 -20.69 1.23 -1.20
C PRO A 99 -19.18 1.39 -1.05
N ASP A 100 -18.72 2.44 -0.35
CA ASP A 100 -17.32 2.71 -0.08
C ASP A 100 -16.68 1.63 0.81
N PHE A 101 -17.41 1.09 1.78
CA PHE A 101 -16.95 -0.04 2.59
C PHE A 101 -16.94 -1.33 1.78
N ALA A 102 -17.98 -1.60 0.98
CA ALA A 102 -18.03 -2.77 0.12
C ALA A 102 -16.85 -2.82 -0.86
N ALA A 103 -16.52 -1.68 -1.49
CA ALA A 103 -15.39 -1.56 -2.41
C ALA A 103 -14.05 -1.88 -1.75
N ARG A 104 -13.91 -1.73 -0.42
CA ARG A 104 -12.67 -2.02 0.33
C ARG A 104 -12.45 -3.49 0.62
N LEU A 105 -13.48 -4.32 0.64
CA LEU A 105 -13.37 -5.73 1.03
C LEU A 105 -12.33 -6.52 0.21
N PRO A 106 -12.25 -6.41 -1.13
CA PRO A 106 -11.20 -7.04 -1.90
C PRO A 106 -9.79 -6.57 -1.52
N PHE A 107 -9.65 -5.29 -1.14
CA PHE A 107 -8.35 -4.71 -0.78
C PHE A 107 -7.89 -5.14 0.62
N VAL A 108 -8.80 -5.34 1.57
CA VAL A 108 -8.51 -6.01 2.85
C VAL A 108 -7.95 -7.41 2.61
N LEU A 109 -8.58 -8.16 1.70
CA LEU A 109 -8.11 -9.49 1.32
C LEU A 109 -6.73 -9.43 0.65
N MET A 110 -6.50 -8.47 -0.27
CA MET A 110 -5.21 -8.28 -0.93
C MET A 110 -4.08 -7.96 0.05
N LEU A 111 -4.32 -7.09 1.05
CA LEU A 111 -3.33 -6.82 2.09
C LEU A 111 -3.04 -8.07 2.91
N THR A 112 -4.07 -8.80 3.31
CA THR A 112 -3.91 -10.07 4.04
C THR A 112 -3.08 -11.08 3.24
N LEU A 113 -3.40 -11.24 1.96
CA LEU A 113 -2.68 -12.14 1.06
C LEU A 113 -1.24 -11.69 0.80
N THR A 114 -0.97 -10.39 0.76
CA THR A 114 0.39 -9.83 0.69
C THR A 114 1.24 -10.29 1.88
N LEU A 115 0.71 -10.17 3.11
CA LEU A 115 1.39 -10.59 4.32
C LEU A 115 1.65 -12.10 4.31
N VAL A 116 0.65 -12.90 3.92
CA VAL A 116 0.75 -14.36 3.83
C VAL A 116 1.76 -14.79 2.77
N ALA A 117 1.69 -14.22 1.57
CA ALA A 117 2.60 -14.54 0.46
C ALA A 117 4.06 -14.18 0.81
N THR A 118 4.28 -13.03 1.45
CA THR A 118 5.61 -12.63 1.91
C THR A 118 6.15 -13.61 2.95
N TRP A 119 5.34 -14.00 3.95
CA TRP A 119 5.74 -14.98 4.95
C TRP A 119 6.16 -16.31 4.33
N TYR A 120 5.33 -16.88 3.43
CA TYR A 120 5.66 -18.13 2.75
C TYR A 120 6.84 -18.01 1.78
N GLY A 121 6.99 -16.89 1.10
CA GLY A 121 8.14 -16.60 0.24
C GLY A 121 9.45 -16.66 1.03
N VAL A 122 9.52 -15.97 2.16
CA VAL A 122 10.69 -16.00 3.04
C VAL A 122 10.91 -17.38 3.65
N TYR A 123 9.84 -18.06 4.06
CA TYR A 123 9.94 -19.43 4.59
C TYR A 123 10.62 -20.38 3.60
N HIS A 124 10.25 -20.32 2.32
CA HIS A 124 10.87 -21.17 1.29
C HIS A 124 12.31 -20.73 0.98
N LEU A 125 12.59 -19.44 0.87
CA LEU A 125 13.95 -18.95 0.65
C LEU A 125 14.88 -19.33 1.79
N ALA A 126 14.43 -19.22 3.03
CA ALA A 126 15.21 -19.58 4.21
C ALA A 126 15.45 -21.10 4.33
N ARG A 127 14.67 -21.95 3.66
CA ARG A 127 14.92 -23.39 3.57
C ARG A 127 15.94 -23.77 2.52
N SER A 128 16.37 -22.84 1.64
CA SER A 128 17.39 -23.15 0.63
C SER A 128 18.72 -23.50 1.29
N PRO A 129 19.51 -24.44 0.73
CA PRO A 129 20.78 -24.88 1.33
C PRO A 129 21.75 -23.74 1.62
N GLY A 130 21.87 -22.76 0.70
CA GLY A 130 22.74 -21.60 0.86
C GLY A 130 22.32 -20.61 1.96
N ALA A 131 21.08 -20.70 2.46
CA ALA A 131 20.57 -19.84 3.53
C ALA A 131 20.73 -20.46 4.93
N GLN A 132 21.00 -21.77 5.02
CA GLN A 132 21.03 -22.50 6.28
C GLN A 132 22.18 -22.03 7.19
N PRO A 133 21.97 -22.02 8.53
CA PRO A 133 23.04 -21.69 9.45
C PRO A 133 24.19 -22.70 9.38
N VAL A 134 25.35 -22.26 9.88
CA VAL A 134 26.53 -23.13 9.97
C VAL A 134 26.23 -24.31 10.87
N ALA A 135 26.58 -25.54 10.40
CA ALA A 135 26.52 -26.74 11.21
C ALA A 135 27.55 -26.66 12.36
N PHE A 136 27.17 -27.09 13.57
CA PHE A 136 28.07 -27.13 14.71
C PHE A 136 28.76 -28.48 14.81
N ALA A 137 30.01 -28.49 15.26
CA ALA A 137 30.80 -29.71 15.36
C ALA A 137 30.15 -30.81 16.23
N PHE A 138 29.36 -30.42 17.24
CA PHE A 138 28.68 -31.32 18.16
C PHE A 138 27.14 -31.30 18.02
N GLY A 139 26.62 -30.73 16.93
CA GLY A 139 25.19 -30.53 16.75
C GLY A 139 24.63 -29.39 17.63
N GLY A 140 23.29 -29.19 17.58
CA GLY A 140 22.59 -28.15 18.33
C GLY A 140 22.33 -26.87 17.53
N GLU A 141 22.71 -26.86 16.25
CA GLU A 141 22.28 -25.83 15.30
C GLU A 141 20.78 -25.86 15.05
N ALA A 142 20.24 -24.77 14.57
CA ALA A 142 18.82 -24.63 14.28
C ALA A 142 18.38 -25.59 13.16
N ARG A 143 17.28 -26.33 13.41
CA ARG A 143 16.65 -27.16 12.37
C ARG A 143 16.17 -26.31 11.22
N PRO A 144 16.35 -26.75 9.94
CA PRO A 144 16.00 -25.95 8.76
C PRO A 144 14.58 -25.40 8.76
N ALA A 145 13.59 -26.18 9.21
CA ALA A 145 12.19 -25.75 9.25
C ALA A 145 11.91 -24.71 10.36
N ASP A 146 12.56 -24.83 11.52
CA ASP A 146 12.38 -23.89 12.64
C ASP A 146 13.11 -22.58 12.36
N TYR A 147 14.30 -22.64 11.75
CA TYR A 147 15.04 -21.47 11.27
C TYR A 147 14.25 -20.69 10.23
N ALA A 148 13.75 -21.39 9.19
CA ALA A 148 12.95 -20.77 8.14
C ALA A 148 11.69 -20.09 8.69
N ARG A 149 11.02 -20.72 9.66
CA ARG A 149 9.85 -20.14 10.31
C ARG A 149 10.20 -18.88 11.12
N ALA A 150 11.30 -18.93 11.87
CA ALA A 150 11.73 -17.76 12.64
C ALA A 150 12.11 -16.56 11.76
N LEU A 151 12.71 -16.81 10.58
CA LEU A 151 12.99 -15.75 9.60
C LEU A 151 11.72 -15.22 8.94
N ALA A 152 10.77 -16.10 8.60
CA ALA A 152 9.49 -15.70 8.03
C ALA A 152 8.68 -14.85 9.01
N ASP A 153 8.65 -15.21 10.30
CA ASP A 153 8.03 -14.41 11.37
C ASP A 153 8.73 -13.03 11.47
N GLY A 154 10.07 -13.01 11.46
CA GLY A 154 10.85 -11.78 11.47
C GLY A 154 10.62 -10.89 10.26
N SER A 155 10.48 -11.47 9.06
CA SER A 155 10.17 -10.72 7.83
C SER A 155 8.78 -10.10 7.86
N LEU A 156 7.79 -10.85 8.33
CA LEU A 156 6.42 -10.33 8.46
C LEU A 156 6.35 -9.16 9.43
N LEU A 157 7.03 -9.27 10.58
CA LEU A 157 7.13 -8.17 11.53
C LEU A 157 7.90 -6.98 10.93
N ALA A 158 8.96 -7.21 10.17
CA ALA A 158 9.71 -6.17 9.48
C ALA A 158 8.85 -5.46 8.43
N LEU A 159 8.02 -6.19 7.69
CA LEU A 159 7.08 -5.62 6.71
C LEU A 159 6.02 -4.73 7.40
N ILE A 160 5.40 -5.20 8.48
CA ILE A 160 4.44 -4.43 9.28
C ILE A 160 5.09 -3.17 9.88
N ALA A 161 6.38 -3.24 10.24
CA ALA A 161 7.11 -2.11 10.79
C ALA A 161 7.40 -1.00 9.77
N CYS A 162 7.27 -1.26 8.45
CA CYS A 162 7.56 -0.27 7.42
C CYS A 162 6.57 0.91 7.49
N LEU A 163 7.10 2.12 7.68
CA LEU A 163 6.26 3.32 7.81
C LEU A 163 5.46 3.60 6.52
N GLY A 164 6.05 3.37 5.34
CA GLY A 164 5.40 3.58 4.06
C GLY A 164 4.29 2.60 3.73
N LEU A 165 4.22 1.46 4.42
CA LEU A 165 3.16 0.48 4.18
C LEU A 165 1.81 0.98 4.73
N ALA A 166 1.78 1.65 5.89
CA ALA A 166 0.57 1.89 6.66
C ALA A 166 -0.56 2.57 5.87
N GLN A 167 -0.34 3.74 5.32
CA GLN A 167 -1.40 4.46 4.60
C GLN A 167 -1.71 3.81 3.24
N LEU A 168 -0.69 3.62 2.39
CA LEU A 168 -0.89 3.19 1.01
C LEU A 168 -1.47 1.77 0.89
N SER A 169 -1.20 0.90 1.86
CA SER A 169 -1.80 -0.44 1.89
C SER A 169 -3.26 -0.47 2.32
N HIS A 170 -3.83 0.66 2.75
CA HIS A 170 -5.23 0.78 3.15
C HIS A 170 -6.06 1.61 2.17
N GLU A 171 -5.47 2.06 1.06
CA GLU A 171 -6.18 2.72 -0.04
C GLU A 171 -6.74 1.69 -1.04
N THR A 172 -7.87 1.99 -1.66
CA THR A 172 -8.51 1.15 -2.71
C THR A 172 -7.89 1.40 -4.08
N THR A 173 -6.57 1.42 -4.15
CA THR A 173 -5.81 1.84 -5.35
C THR A 173 -5.18 0.66 -6.09
N PRO A 174 -4.87 0.82 -7.39
CA PRO A 174 -4.10 -0.17 -8.15
C PRO A 174 -2.76 -0.55 -7.49
N ALA A 175 -2.15 0.35 -6.72
CA ALA A 175 -0.86 0.11 -6.08
C ALA A 175 -0.89 -1.03 -5.05
N LEU A 176 -1.98 -1.14 -4.26
CA LEU A 176 -2.14 -2.27 -3.33
C LEU A 176 -2.33 -3.60 -4.08
N ALA A 177 -3.09 -3.60 -5.18
CA ALA A 177 -3.22 -4.79 -6.01
C ALA A 177 -1.88 -5.20 -6.62
N GLN A 178 -1.11 -4.24 -7.14
CA GLN A 178 0.26 -4.48 -7.63
C GLN A 178 1.16 -5.05 -6.54
N LEU A 179 1.11 -4.54 -5.31
CA LEU A 179 1.85 -5.08 -4.16
C LEU A 179 1.48 -6.55 -3.88
N CYS A 180 0.18 -6.86 -3.86
CA CYS A 180 -0.31 -8.21 -3.62
C CYS A 180 0.19 -9.18 -4.70
N PHE A 181 0.03 -8.82 -5.97
CA PHE A 181 0.44 -9.68 -7.08
C PHE A 181 1.97 -9.78 -7.22
N THR A 182 2.72 -8.72 -6.88
CA THR A 182 4.18 -8.79 -6.73
C THR A 182 4.58 -9.81 -5.67
N SER A 183 3.90 -9.81 -4.51
CA SER A 183 4.15 -10.79 -3.44
C SER A 183 3.80 -12.22 -3.87
N PHE A 184 2.79 -12.39 -4.73
CA PHE A 184 2.43 -13.69 -5.31
C PHE A 184 3.48 -14.21 -6.27
N ILE A 185 4.03 -13.36 -7.15
CA ILE A 185 5.14 -13.74 -8.03
C ILE A 185 6.36 -14.11 -7.18
N PHE A 186 6.67 -13.28 -6.18
CA PHE A 186 7.79 -13.50 -5.26
C PHE A 186 7.68 -14.86 -4.55
N TYR A 187 6.53 -15.15 -3.94
CA TYR A 187 6.26 -16.44 -3.32
C TYR A 187 6.30 -17.59 -4.34
N GLY A 188 5.69 -17.40 -5.50
CA GLY A 188 5.67 -18.40 -6.57
C GLY A 188 7.09 -18.82 -6.96
N VAL A 189 7.94 -17.84 -7.31
CA VAL A 189 9.34 -18.09 -7.67
C VAL A 189 10.11 -18.68 -6.49
N ALA A 190 9.94 -18.18 -5.26
CA ALA A 190 10.63 -18.70 -4.08
C ALA A 190 10.28 -20.16 -3.75
N GLY A 191 9.02 -20.54 -3.95
CA GLY A 191 8.47 -21.83 -3.53
C GLY A 191 8.54 -22.95 -4.55
N MET A 192 8.72 -22.66 -5.85
CA MET A 192 8.69 -23.65 -6.94
C MET A 192 9.65 -24.82 -6.73
N ARG A 193 10.81 -24.57 -6.11
CA ARG A 193 11.79 -25.63 -5.81
C ARG A 193 11.26 -26.71 -4.85
N PHE A 194 10.37 -26.34 -3.93
CA PHE A 194 9.89 -27.23 -2.87
C PHE A 194 8.52 -27.83 -3.16
N ARG A 195 7.70 -27.14 -3.97
CA ARG A 195 6.35 -27.56 -4.36
C ARG A 195 6.05 -27.00 -5.75
N SER A 196 5.46 -27.79 -6.62
CA SER A 196 5.20 -27.32 -8.00
C SER A 196 3.83 -26.64 -8.18
N ALA A 197 2.76 -27.16 -7.61
CA ALA A 197 1.41 -26.71 -7.92
C ALA A 197 1.06 -25.34 -7.31
N VAL A 198 1.08 -25.21 -5.99
CA VAL A 198 0.65 -23.97 -5.32
C VAL A 198 1.52 -22.76 -5.68
N PRO A 199 2.88 -22.85 -5.67
CA PRO A 199 3.72 -21.75 -6.13
C PRO A 199 3.53 -21.40 -7.60
N LEU A 200 3.28 -22.38 -8.48
CA LEU A 200 3.02 -22.13 -9.89
C LEU A 200 1.70 -21.36 -10.09
N VAL A 201 0.64 -21.77 -9.39
CA VAL A 201 -0.64 -21.02 -9.39
C VAL A 201 -0.45 -19.61 -8.84
N SER A 202 0.34 -19.46 -7.76
CA SER A 202 0.66 -18.13 -7.22
C SER A 202 1.42 -17.27 -8.23
N ALA A 203 2.39 -17.82 -8.94
CA ALA A 203 3.10 -17.10 -10.02
C ALA A 203 2.15 -16.72 -11.16
N ALA A 204 1.25 -17.63 -11.56
CA ALA A 204 0.26 -17.38 -12.62
C ALA A 204 -0.69 -16.23 -12.23
N THR A 205 -1.31 -16.32 -11.05
CA THR A 205 -2.20 -15.27 -10.54
C THR A 205 -1.45 -13.96 -10.32
N GLY A 206 -0.20 -14.04 -9.86
CA GLY A 206 0.65 -12.87 -9.65
C GLY A 206 0.98 -12.16 -10.97
N LEU A 207 1.44 -12.88 -12.00
CA LEU A 207 1.79 -12.31 -13.31
C LEU A 207 0.55 -11.72 -14.01
N ALA A 208 -0.54 -12.49 -14.08
CA ALA A 208 -1.78 -12.01 -14.69
C ALA A 208 -2.37 -10.81 -13.91
N GLY A 209 -2.44 -10.92 -12.57
CA GLY A 209 -2.99 -9.88 -11.72
C GLY A 209 -2.18 -8.59 -11.75
N LEU A 210 -0.84 -8.67 -11.75
CA LEU A 210 0.04 -7.50 -11.86
C LEU A 210 -0.11 -6.81 -13.22
N THR A 211 -0.22 -7.59 -14.31
CA THR A 211 -0.50 -7.10 -15.65
C THR A 211 -1.83 -6.35 -15.71
N LEU A 212 -2.91 -6.96 -15.21
CA LEU A 212 -4.24 -6.34 -15.16
C LEU A 212 -4.37 -5.21 -14.15
N SER A 213 -3.39 -5.05 -13.26
CA SER A 213 -3.33 -3.93 -12.32
C SER A 213 -2.48 -2.76 -12.82
N GLY A 214 -2.11 -2.76 -14.11
CA GLY A 214 -1.38 -1.67 -14.74
C GLY A 214 0.14 -1.73 -14.55
N GLY A 215 0.69 -2.91 -14.25
CA GLY A 215 2.13 -3.15 -14.11
C GLY A 215 2.70 -4.20 -15.08
N PRO A 216 2.37 -4.21 -16.39
CA PRO A 216 2.78 -5.28 -17.31
C PRO A 216 4.30 -5.37 -17.46
N ALA A 217 5.00 -4.23 -17.57
CA ALA A 217 6.46 -4.22 -17.68
C ALA A 217 7.14 -4.81 -16.43
N ILE A 218 6.64 -4.47 -15.24
CA ILE A 218 7.13 -5.00 -13.96
C ILE A 218 6.87 -6.52 -13.89
N ALA A 219 5.67 -6.97 -14.31
CA ALA A 219 5.33 -8.39 -14.35
C ALA A 219 6.31 -9.18 -15.22
N LEU A 220 6.63 -8.67 -16.42
CA LEU A 220 7.60 -9.31 -17.30
C LEU A 220 9.01 -9.32 -16.71
N LEU A 221 9.47 -8.21 -16.14
CA LEU A 221 10.79 -8.16 -15.49
C LEU A 221 10.90 -9.17 -14.36
N PHE A 222 9.84 -9.36 -13.56
CA PHE A 222 9.82 -10.38 -12.51
C PHE A 222 9.77 -11.79 -13.08
N GLY A 223 8.97 -12.04 -14.13
CA GLY A 223 8.88 -13.32 -14.79
C GLY A 223 10.22 -13.73 -15.42
N ILE A 224 10.83 -12.83 -16.21
CA ILE A 224 12.12 -13.04 -16.86
C ILE A 224 13.23 -13.23 -15.80
N GLY A 225 13.27 -12.38 -14.76
CA GLY A 225 14.25 -12.52 -13.69
C GLY A 225 14.12 -13.83 -12.93
N GLY A 226 12.87 -14.24 -12.63
CA GLY A 226 12.59 -15.55 -12.04
C GLY A 226 13.06 -16.70 -12.92
N LEU A 227 12.83 -16.61 -14.23
CA LEU A 227 13.31 -17.59 -15.22
C LEU A 227 14.85 -17.66 -15.26
N VAL A 228 15.51 -16.50 -15.33
CA VAL A 228 16.97 -16.41 -15.30
C VAL A 228 17.53 -17.02 -14.02
N LEU A 229 16.94 -16.73 -12.87
CA LEU A 229 17.36 -17.32 -11.60
C LEU A 229 17.18 -18.84 -11.58
N CYS A 230 16.07 -19.38 -12.11
CA CYS A 230 15.88 -20.82 -12.24
C CYS A 230 16.88 -21.48 -13.21
N LEU A 231 17.28 -20.79 -14.28
CA LEU A 231 18.28 -21.28 -15.24
C LEU A 231 19.71 -21.25 -14.69
N LEU A 232 20.05 -20.22 -13.92
CA LEU A 232 21.39 -20.03 -13.38
C LEU A 232 21.65 -20.78 -12.07
N GLU A 233 20.58 -21.25 -11.39
CA GLU A 233 20.71 -21.93 -10.10
C GLU A 233 21.50 -23.24 -10.23
N GLN A 234 22.56 -23.35 -9.44
CA GLN A 234 23.30 -24.61 -9.31
C GLN A 234 22.51 -25.53 -8.36
N ARG A 235 22.10 -26.70 -8.87
CA ARG A 235 21.38 -27.72 -8.12
C ARG A 235 22.25 -28.96 -7.95
N ASP A 236 22.01 -29.69 -6.88
CA ASP A 236 22.67 -30.97 -6.62
C ASP A 236 22.24 -32.00 -7.67
N ILE A 237 23.15 -32.95 -7.96
CA ILE A 237 22.99 -33.98 -9.01
C ILE A 237 21.75 -34.86 -8.76
N ASP A 238 21.32 -34.97 -7.50
CA ASP A 238 20.17 -35.79 -7.08
C ASP A 238 18.79 -35.14 -7.31
N GLU A 239 18.71 -33.86 -7.71
CA GLU A 239 17.43 -33.21 -8.03
C GLU A 239 16.91 -33.70 -9.39
N GLN A 240 15.66 -34.20 -9.39
CA GLN A 240 14.99 -34.73 -10.59
C GLN A 240 14.98 -33.70 -11.73
N PRO A 241 15.62 -33.99 -12.89
CA PRO A 241 15.71 -33.03 -14.02
C PRO A 241 14.32 -32.67 -14.59
N MET A 242 13.34 -33.55 -14.46
CA MET A 242 11.96 -33.33 -14.89
C MET A 242 11.27 -32.21 -14.09
N HIS A 243 11.56 -32.07 -12.79
CA HIS A 243 10.97 -31.03 -11.96
C HIS A 243 11.47 -29.65 -12.37
N ARG A 244 12.78 -29.49 -12.57
CA ARG A 244 13.40 -28.25 -13.07
C ARG A 244 12.83 -27.83 -14.43
N ARG A 245 12.69 -28.78 -15.35
CA ARG A 245 12.13 -28.50 -16.68
C ARG A 245 10.70 -27.97 -16.59
N ARG A 246 9.86 -28.56 -15.71
CA ARG A 246 8.49 -28.10 -15.49
C ARG A 246 8.44 -26.69 -14.93
N GLU A 247 9.33 -26.33 -14.02
CA GLU A 247 9.43 -24.97 -13.46
C GLU A 247 9.78 -23.96 -14.54
N ILE A 248 10.83 -24.23 -15.32
CA ILE A 248 11.31 -23.34 -16.39
C ILE A 248 10.24 -23.17 -17.46
N VAL A 249 9.67 -24.27 -17.96
CA VAL A 249 8.62 -24.24 -19.01
C VAL A 249 7.37 -23.55 -18.48
N GLY A 250 6.97 -23.86 -17.24
CA GLY A 250 5.81 -23.24 -16.61
C GLY A 250 5.98 -21.72 -16.47
N LEU A 251 7.11 -21.27 -15.92
CA LEU A 251 7.36 -19.84 -15.74
C LEU A 251 7.51 -19.10 -17.09
N LEU A 252 8.15 -19.73 -18.09
CA LEU A 252 8.26 -19.18 -19.44
C LEU A 252 6.86 -19.01 -20.06
N ALA A 253 6.04 -20.06 -20.02
CA ALA A 253 4.68 -20.02 -20.55
C ALA A 253 3.82 -18.96 -19.87
N LEU A 254 3.87 -18.87 -18.52
CA LEU A 254 3.14 -17.86 -17.75
C LEU A 254 3.60 -16.44 -18.08
N THR A 255 4.91 -16.22 -18.23
CA THR A 255 5.45 -14.90 -18.60
C THR A 255 5.03 -14.52 -20.02
N ALA A 256 5.06 -15.47 -20.98
CA ALA A 256 4.59 -15.25 -22.33
C ALA A 256 3.07 -14.98 -22.39
N LEU A 257 2.27 -15.69 -21.60
CA LEU A 257 0.84 -15.43 -21.46
C LEU A 257 0.55 -14.04 -20.88
N ALA A 258 1.31 -13.60 -19.86
CA ALA A 258 1.17 -12.27 -19.31
C ALA A 258 1.53 -11.18 -20.35
N ALA A 259 2.57 -11.40 -21.17
CA ALA A 259 2.93 -10.52 -22.28
C ALA A 259 1.82 -10.47 -23.36
N GLY A 260 1.27 -11.62 -23.73
CA GLY A 260 0.16 -11.73 -24.68
C GLY A 260 -1.11 -11.05 -24.16
N LEU A 261 -1.42 -11.20 -22.87
CA LEU A 261 -2.55 -10.53 -22.22
C LEU A 261 -2.38 -9.01 -22.24
N ALA A 262 -1.18 -8.52 -21.94
CA ALA A 262 -0.87 -7.09 -21.98
C ALA A 262 -0.98 -6.51 -23.40
N TRP A 263 -0.55 -7.29 -24.40
CA TRP A 263 -0.68 -6.92 -25.81
C TRP A 263 -2.14 -6.89 -26.26
N TRP A 264 -2.90 -7.93 -25.93
CA TRP A 264 -4.31 -8.05 -26.33
C TRP A 264 -5.20 -6.95 -25.74
N LEU A 265 -4.90 -6.52 -24.50
CA LEU A 265 -5.66 -5.48 -23.80
C LEU A 265 -5.08 -4.07 -23.98
N ASP A 266 -4.06 -3.88 -24.82
CA ASP A 266 -3.39 -2.60 -25.05
C ASP A 266 -2.93 -1.90 -23.75
N LEU A 267 -2.36 -2.68 -22.83
CA LEU A 267 -1.88 -2.18 -21.53
C LEU A 267 -0.43 -1.69 -21.56
N TRP A 268 0.24 -1.79 -22.70
CA TRP A 268 1.63 -1.36 -22.87
C TRP A 268 1.72 0.15 -23.02
N ARG A 269 1.97 0.86 -21.90
CA ARG A 269 2.24 2.29 -21.93
C ARG A 269 3.50 2.60 -21.13
N TRP A 270 4.48 3.13 -21.82
CA TRP A 270 5.74 3.55 -21.21
C TRP A 270 5.60 5.00 -20.75
N ARG A 271 5.62 5.21 -19.44
CA ARG A 271 5.61 6.54 -18.83
C ARG A 271 6.89 6.71 -18.03
N ILE A 272 8.01 6.97 -18.74
CA ILE A 272 9.29 7.23 -18.12
C ILE A 272 9.44 8.72 -17.95
N THR A 273 9.47 9.18 -16.71
CA THR A 273 9.73 10.56 -16.34
C THR A 273 10.77 10.59 -15.25
N PRO A 274 11.97 11.17 -15.51
CA PRO A 274 12.98 11.29 -14.47
C PRO A 274 12.47 12.18 -13.34
N PRO A 275 12.90 11.93 -12.08
CA PRO A 275 12.49 12.74 -10.95
C PRO A 275 13.00 14.17 -11.09
N ALA A 276 12.12 15.13 -10.86
CA ALA A 276 12.48 16.55 -10.86
C ALA A 276 13.26 16.95 -9.59
N ASP A 277 13.04 16.26 -8.47
CA ASP A 277 13.60 16.55 -7.15
C ASP A 277 14.23 15.30 -6.50
N TRP A 278 15.55 15.16 -6.65
CA TRP A 278 16.33 14.07 -6.06
C TRP A 278 16.38 14.09 -4.52
N PRO A 279 16.51 15.25 -3.82
CA PRO A 279 16.43 15.31 -2.36
C PRO A 279 15.10 14.81 -1.80
N SER A 280 13.99 15.11 -2.46
CA SER A 280 12.66 14.62 -2.06
C SER A 280 12.55 13.10 -2.22
N LEU A 281 13.06 12.58 -3.34
CA LEU A 281 13.14 11.13 -3.57
C LEU A 281 14.01 10.43 -2.51
N GLY A 282 15.17 11.01 -2.17
CA GLY A 282 16.04 10.48 -1.11
C GLY A 282 15.34 10.45 0.25
N ARG A 283 14.60 11.50 0.62
CA ARG A 283 13.79 11.54 1.84
C ARG A 283 12.68 10.49 1.82
N LEU A 284 12.02 10.31 0.66
CA LEU A 284 11.02 9.27 0.47
C LEU A 284 11.62 7.89 0.76
N PHE A 285 12.74 7.53 0.13
CA PHE A 285 13.40 6.23 0.38
C PHE A 285 13.73 6.04 1.85
N LEU A 286 14.29 7.05 2.50
CA LEU A 286 14.73 6.99 3.88
C LEU A 286 13.58 6.67 4.85
N TRP A 287 12.46 7.41 4.75
CA TRP A 287 11.34 7.30 5.66
C TRP A 287 10.38 6.19 5.30
N PHE A 288 10.11 6.01 4.00
CA PHE A 288 9.14 5.03 3.52
C PHE A 288 9.56 3.60 3.83
N THR A 289 10.83 3.30 3.64
CA THR A 289 11.36 1.94 3.83
C THR A 289 11.97 1.72 5.23
N TRP A 290 11.85 2.70 6.14
CA TRP A 290 12.26 2.51 7.53
C TRP A 290 11.33 1.50 8.23
N PRO A 291 11.86 0.54 9.06
CA PRO A 291 13.25 0.30 9.43
C PRO A 291 13.95 -0.78 8.58
N VAL A 292 13.39 -1.21 7.47
CA VAL A 292 13.92 -2.37 6.72
C VAL A 292 15.15 -2.04 5.88
N TRP A 293 15.31 -0.81 5.38
CA TRP A 293 16.46 -0.46 4.53
C TRP A 293 17.83 -0.60 5.23
N PRO A 294 18.05 -0.14 6.49
CA PRO A 294 19.34 -0.34 7.14
C PRO A 294 19.61 -1.82 7.43
N LEU A 295 18.60 -2.61 7.72
CA LEU A 295 18.73 -4.05 7.89
C LEU A 295 19.04 -4.77 6.57
N ALA A 296 18.40 -4.36 5.47
CA ALA A 296 18.71 -4.87 4.14
C ALA A 296 20.16 -4.56 3.76
N LEU A 297 20.65 -3.33 3.99
CA LEU A 297 22.07 -2.97 3.78
C LEU A 297 23.00 -3.77 4.68
N TRP A 298 22.63 -4.01 5.95
CA TRP A 298 23.40 -4.89 6.83
C TRP A 298 23.51 -6.31 6.27
N THR A 299 22.42 -6.85 5.72
CA THR A 299 22.44 -8.15 5.04
C THR A 299 23.41 -8.13 3.87
N LEU A 300 23.32 -7.15 2.97
CA LEU A 300 24.22 -7.04 1.83
C LEU A 300 25.68 -6.95 2.26
N TRP A 301 25.99 -6.18 3.29
CA TRP A 301 27.35 -6.07 3.82
C TRP A 301 27.82 -7.38 4.48
N ARG A 302 26.97 -8.03 5.26
CA ARG A 302 27.32 -9.26 6.00
C ARG A 302 27.48 -10.45 5.09
N TRP A 303 26.64 -10.53 4.05
CA TRP A 303 26.63 -11.59 3.03
C TRP A 303 27.40 -11.21 1.76
N ARG A 304 28.29 -10.18 1.80
CA ARG A 304 28.98 -9.66 0.61
C ARG A 304 29.82 -10.69 -0.13
N ARG A 305 30.36 -11.69 0.56
CA ARG A 305 31.14 -12.77 -0.06
C ARG A 305 30.27 -13.68 -0.93
N GLN A 306 29.04 -13.91 -0.51
CA GLN A 306 28.04 -14.69 -1.23
C GLN A 306 27.44 -13.91 -2.41
N LEU A 307 27.41 -12.58 -2.34
CA LEU A 307 26.93 -11.73 -3.44
C LEU A 307 27.77 -11.87 -4.71
N GLY A 308 29.08 -12.20 -4.61
CA GLY A 308 29.91 -12.52 -5.75
C GLY A 308 29.54 -13.82 -6.48
N GLN A 309 28.71 -14.67 -5.90
CA GLN A 309 28.29 -15.97 -6.41
C GLN A 309 26.77 -16.17 -6.33
N LEU A 310 25.97 -15.19 -6.75
CA LEU A 310 24.49 -15.17 -6.62
C LEU A 310 23.80 -16.43 -7.18
N ARG A 311 24.45 -17.16 -8.11
CA ARG A 311 23.94 -18.40 -8.70
C ARG A 311 23.63 -19.51 -7.67
N GLY A 312 24.37 -19.53 -6.54
CA GLY A 312 24.15 -20.50 -5.45
C GLY A 312 23.27 -19.97 -4.31
N TYR A 313 22.92 -18.69 -4.31
CA TYR A 313 22.30 -18.01 -3.16
C TYR A 313 20.98 -17.32 -3.53
N ARG A 314 19.99 -18.14 -3.94
CA ARG A 314 18.66 -17.67 -4.35
C ARG A 314 17.98 -16.78 -3.31
N HIS A 315 18.20 -17.03 -2.00
CA HIS A 315 17.66 -16.23 -0.91
C HIS A 315 18.17 -14.78 -0.87
N LEU A 316 19.28 -14.48 -1.55
CA LEU A 316 19.78 -13.12 -1.78
C LEU A 316 19.42 -12.62 -3.17
N ALA A 317 19.59 -13.46 -4.20
CA ALA A 317 19.41 -13.08 -5.59
C ALA A 317 17.95 -12.67 -5.90
N LEU A 318 16.97 -13.42 -5.42
CA LEU A 318 15.57 -13.16 -5.69
C LEU A 318 15.09 -11.83 -5.06
N PRO A 319 15.25 -11.58 -3.75
CA PRO A 319 14.82 -10.30 -3.17
C PRO A 319 15.63 -9.12 -3.71
N LEU A 320 16.91 -9.29 -4.04
CA LEU A 320 17.70 -8.24 -4.70
C LEU A 320 17.15 -7.88 -6.08
N TRP A 321 16.76 -8.88 -6.88
CA TRP A 321 16.17 -8.63 -8.19
C TRP A 321 14.86 -7.86 -8.05
N PHE A 322 13.95 -8.31 -7.17
CA PHE A 322 12.67 -7.64 -6.94
C PHE A 322 12.88 -6.20 -6.43
N ALA A 323 13.75 -6.01 -5.46
CA ALA A 323 14.09 -4.68 -4.95
C ALA A 323 14.68 -3.77 -6.04
N SER A 324 15.60 -4.29 -6.87
CA SER A 324 16.24 -3.52 -7.94
C SER A 324 15.23 -3.09 -9.01
N VAL A 325 14.33 -3.97 -9.44
CA VAL A 325 13.28 -3.63 -10.41
C VAL A 325 12.34 -2.57 -9.83
N THR A 326 11.87 -2.75 -8.61
CA THR A 326 10.91 -1.82 -7.99
C THR A 326 11.53 -0.49 -7.62
N ILE A 327 12.78 -0.46 -7.15
CA ILE A 327 13.52 0.78 -6.91
C ILE A 327 13.79 1.50 -8.25
N GLY A 328 14.18 0.75 -9.29
CA GLY A 328 14.37 1.29 -10.63
C GLY A 328 13.08 1.92 -11.18
N THR A 329 11.94 1.25 -11.04
CA THR A 329 10.65 1.83 -11.45
C THR A 329 10.27 3.05 -10.63
N THR A 330 10.57 3.07 -9.32
CA THR A 330 10.32 4.24 -8.44
C THR A 330 11.10 5.47 -8.92
N VAL A 331 12.31 5.30 -9.41
CA VAL A 331 13.13 6.39 -9.97
C VAL A 331 12.62 6.85 -11.34
N LEU A 332 11.96 5.96 -12.09
CA LEU A 332 11.55 6.22 -13.47
C LEU A 332 10.07 6.59 -13.64
N THR A 333 9.28 6.63 -12.55
CA THR A 333 7.84 6.91 -12.63
C THR A 333 7.44 8.11 -11.76
N PRO A 334 6.40 8.90 -12.16
CA PRO A 334 5.96 10.08 -11.42
C PRO A 334 5.41 9.76 -10.02
N SER A 335 4.75 8.61 -9.86
CA SER A 335 4.10 8.17 -8.61
C SER A 335 5.07 7.34 -7.75
N SER A 336 6.19 7.94 -7.36
CA SER A 336 7.33 7.24 -6.73
C SER A 336 6.99 6.54 -5.40
N ASP A 337 6.11 7.08 -4.57
CA ASP A 337 5.69 6.47 -3.31
C ASP A 337 4.95 5.13 -3.54
N ARG A 338 4.06 5.07 -4.53
CA ARG A 338 3.30 3.86 -4.87
C ARG A 338 4.15 2.80 -5.54
N SER A 339 5.09 3.19 -6.37
CA SER A 339 6.04 2.26 -6.98
C SER A 339 6.98 1.66 -5.93
N LEU A 340 7.42 2.47 -4.95
CA LEU A 340 8.29 2.03 -3.86
C LEU A 340 7.59 1.03 -2.91
N LEU A 341 6.27 1.08 -2.82
CA LEU A 341 5.47 0.12 -2.04
C LEU A 341 5.77 -1.33 -2.45
N LEU A 342 5.98 -1.57 -3.74
CA LEU A 342 6.26 -2.91 -4.29
C LEU A 342 7.63 -3.46 -3.84
N ALA A 343 8.54 -2.60 -3.39
CA ALA A 343 9.87 -3.02 -2.89
C ALA A 343 9.80 -3.63 -1.48
N LEU A 344 8.78 -3.29 -0.69
CA LEU A 344 8.74 -3.61 0.74
C LEU A 344 8.82 -5.12 1.06
N PRO A 345 8.13 -6.04 0.37
CA PRO A 345 8.26 -7.48 0.62
C PRO A 345 9.69 -8.00 0.41
N ALA A 346 10.36 -7.53 -0.65
CA ALA A 346 11.73 -7.90 -0.94
C ALA A 346 12.72 -7.32 0.07
N LEU A 347 12.56 -6.04 0.45
CA LEU A 347 13.38 -5.41 1.48
C LEU A 347 13.17 -6.04 2.86
N ALA A 348 11.92 -6.37 3.23
CA ALA A 348 11.61 -7.08 4.46
C ALA A 348 12.24 -8.49 4.48
N THR A 349 12.31 -9.14 3.31
CA THR A 349 13.02 -10.42 3.16
C THR A 349 14.51 -10.26 3.44
N LEU A 350 15.16 -9.27 2.82
CA LEU A 350 16.58 -8.98 3.09
C LEU A 350 16.79 -8.61 4.57
N ALA A 351 15.91 -7.80 5.15
CA ALA A 351 15.97 -7.45 6.57
C ALA A 351 15.89 -8.68 7.49
N ALA A 352 15.08 -9.69 7.13
CA ALA A 352 15.01 -10.93 7.89
C ALA A 352 16.35 -11.68 7.94
N PHE A 353 17.10 -11.70 6.84
CA PHE A 353 18.43 -12.31 6.79
C PHE A 353 19.51 -11.51 7.54
N ALA A 354 19.23 -10.27 7.97
CA ALA A 354 20.07 -9.54 8.91
C ALA A 354 19.96 -10.11 10.33
N LEU A 355 18.76 -10.53 10.74
CA LEU A 355 18.42 -10.85 12.14
C LEU A 355 19.35 -11.89 12.79
N PRO A 356 19.74 -13.00 12.12
CA PRO A 356 20.68 -13.97 12.68
C PRO A 356 22.08 -13.44 12.88
N THR A 357 22.43 -12.34 12.22
CA THR A 357 23.79 -11.77 12.19
C THR A 357 23.91 -10.45 12.94
N LEU A 358 22.79 -9.95 13.52
CA LEU A 358 22.78 -8.72 14.29
C LEU A 358 23.56 -8.87 15.59
N GLU A 359 24.44 -7.92 15.84
CA GLU A 359 25.14 -7.79 17.11
C GLU A 359 24.17 -7.31 18.22
N ARG A 360 24.47 -7.68 19.46
CA ARG A 360 23.61 -7.30 20.61
C ARG A 360 23.44 -5.80 20.77
N SER A 361 24.49 -5.03 20.48
CA SER A 361 24.47 -3.56 20.51
C SER A 361 23.51 -2.99 19.49
N MET A 362 23.52 -3.52 18.26
CA MET A 362 22.65 -3.09 17.17
C MET A 362 21.18 -3.47 17.45
N ALA A 363 20.94 -4.67 17.97
CA ALA A 363 19.60 -5.06 18.39
C ALA A 363 19.06 -4.18 19.53
N ALA A 364 19.90 -3.82 20.50
CA ALA A 364 19.53 -2.90 21.58
C ALA A 364 19.25 -1.48 21.04
N LEU A 365 20.04 -0.99 20.08
CA LEU A 365 19.80 0.30 19.42
C LEU A 365 18.43 0.35 18.74
N VAL A 366 18.08 -0.70 17.99
CA VAL A 366 16.76 -0.83 17.34
C VAL A 366 15.65 -0.79 18.39
N ASP A 367 15.79 -1.54 19.48
CA ASP A 367 14.78 -1.58 20.55
C ASP A 367 14.61 -0.20 21.21
N TRP A 368 15.71 0.48 21.61
CA TRP A 368 15.66 1.78 22.26
C TRP A 368 15.10 2.87 21.36
N PHE A 369 15.57 2.93 20.12
CA PHE A 369 15.04 3.88 19.15
C PHE A 369 13.54 3.69 18.95
N THR A 370 13.12 2.46 18.73
CA THR A 370 11.73 2.10 18.49
C THR A 370 10.84 2.45 19.68
N LEU A 371 11.29 2.10 20.89
CA LEU A 371 10.58 2.42 22.13
C LEU A 371 10.35 3.93 22.26
N LEU A 372 11.42 4.73 22.14
CA LEU A 372 11.33 6.18 22.29
C LEU A 372 10.48 6.81 21.19
N PHE A 373 10.72 6.42 19.94
CA PHE A 373 10.02 6.99 18.78
C PHE A 373 8.52 6.72 18.84
N PHE A 374 8.10 5.46 18.93
CA PHE A 374 6.68 5.14 18.91
C PHE A 374 5.95 5.52 20.19
N SER A 375 6.62 5.50 21.35
CA SER A 375 6.00 6.02 22.57
C SER A 375 5.80 7.54 22.52
N ALA A 376 6.74 8.29 21.95
CA ALA A 376 6.59 9.73 21.74
C ALA A 376 5.47 10.02 20.73
N CYS A 377 5.40 9.26 19.62
CA CYS A 377 4.30 9.38 18.64
C CYS A 377 2.93 9.09 19.29
N ALA A 378 2.81 7.98 20.03
CA ALA A 378 1.58 7.61 20.72
C ALA A 378 1.17 8.67 21.74
N PHE A 379 2.12 9.18 22.54
CA PHE A 379 1.88 10.27 23.49
C PHE A 379 1.37 11.53 22.78
N THR A 380 2.01 11.92 21.67
CA THR A 380 1.57 13.07 20.85
C THR A 380 0.14 12.88 20.34
N ILE A 381 -0.19 11.68 19.83
CA ILE A 381 -1.54 11.39 19.34
C ILE A 381 -2.57 11.55 20.46
N TRP A 382 -2.29 11.02 21.65
CA TRP A 382 -3.16 11.16 22.82
C TRP A 382 -3.32 12.61 23.28
N VAL A 383 -2.21 13.37 23.35
CA VAL A 383 -2.24 14.78 23.77
C VAL A 383 -3.08 15.63 22.81
N VAL A 384 -2.88 15.47 21.50
CA VAL A 384 -3.65 16.21 20.50
C VAL A 384 -5.14 15.80 20.52
N TRP A 385 -5.43 14.49 20.66
CA TRP A 385 -6.80 14.02 20.80
C TRP A 385 -7.48 14.59 22.05
N THR A 386 -6.82 14.56 23.20
CA THR A 386 -7.34 15.17 24.43
C THR A 386 -7.59 16.66 24.25
N ALA A 387 -6.66 17.36 23.58
CA ALA A 387 -6.80 18.78 23.29
C ALA A 387 -7.99 19.07 22.37
N MET A 388 -8.26 18.21 21.38
CA MET A 388 -9.45 18.33 20.53
C MET A 388 -10.76 18.16 21.31
N GLN A 389 -10.80 17.20 22.25
CA GLN A 389 -12.03 16.88 23.00
C GLN A 389 -12.32 17.86 24.15
N THR A 390 -11.29 18.41 24.79
CA THR A 390 -11.42 19.18 26.03
C THR A 390 -10.97 20.65 25.93
N GLY A 391 -10.27 21.01 24.84
CA GLY A 391 -9.61 22.30 24.71
C GLY A 391 -8.29 22.42 25.49
N ILE A 392 -7.87 21.36 26.19
CA ILE A 392 -6.64 21.34 27.02
C ILE A 392 -5.72 20.20 26.56
N PRO A 393 -4.43 20.46 26.27
CA PRO A 393 -3.71 21.74 26.32
C PRO A 393 -4.13 22.74 25.23
N ARG A 394 -4.11 24.03 25.54
CA ARG A 394 -4.59 25.09 24.64
C ARG A 394 -3.83 25.15 23.32
N GLN A 395 -2.50 24.98 23.33
CA GLN A 395 -1.68 25.13 22.14
C GLN A 395 -1.99 24.06 21.07
N PRO A 396 -2.03 22.75 21.37
CA PRO A 396 -2.47 21.74 20.40
C PRO A 396 -3.91 21.97 19.91
N ALA A 397 -4.84 22.37 20.79
CA ALA A 397 -6.22 22.67 20.40
C ALA A 397 -6.29 23.84 19.39
N ALA A 398 -5.58 24.95 19.64
CA ALA A 398 -5.48 26.07 18.73
C ALA A 398 -4.83 25.71 17.38
N ASN A 399 -3.82 24.83 17.40
CA ASN A 399 -3.19 24.34 16.17
C ASN A 399 -4.17 23.52 15.33
N VAL A 400 -4.98 22.65 15.92
CA VAL A 400 -6.01 21.89 15.21
C VAL A 400 -7.06 22.82 14.63
N ALA A 401 -7.58 23.79 15.40
CA ALA A 401 -8.57 24.75 14.92
C ALA A 401 -8.05 25.59 13.75
N ARG A 402 -6.74 25.91 13.72
CA ARG A 402 -6.11 26.64 12.63
C ARG A 402 -5.93 25.77 11.37
N LEU A 403 -5.54 24.50 11.53
CA LEU A 403 -5.26 23.57 10.41
C LEU A 403 -6.52 22.93 9.83
N ALA A 404 -7.59 22.86 10.60
CA ALA A 404 -8.87 22.31 10.21
C ALA A 404 -10.03 23.23 10.68
N PRO A 405 -10.17 24.44 10.08
CA PRO A 405 -11.20 25.38 10.47
C PRO A 405 -12.58 24.79 10.19
N GLY A 406 -13.47 24.87 11.20
CA GLY A 406 -14.82 24.31 11.12
C GLY A 406 -14.91 22.82 11.48
N PHE A 407 -13.83 22.19 11.89
CA PHE A 407 -13.87 20.81 12.42
C PHE A 407 -14.51 20.79 13.81
N GLU A 408 -15.53 19.95 13.99
CA GLU A 408 -16.19 19.69 15.27
C GLU A 408 -15.79 18.28 15.75
N PRO A 409 -15.12 18.17 16.92
CA PRO A 409 -14.69 16.88 17.44
C PRO A 409 -15.89 16.04 17.91
N SER A 410 -15.91 14.76 17.53
CA SER A 410 -16.89 13.78 17.98
C SER A 410 -16.22 12.74 18.90
N PHE A 411 -16.91 12.36 19.98
CA PHE A 411 -16.44 11.31 20.88
C PHE A 411 -17.08 9.96 20.52
N SER A 412 -16.24 8.94 20.35
CA SER A 412 -16.66 7.55 20.14
C SER A 412 -16.10 6.66 21.25
N THR A 413 -16.97 6.09 22.07
CA THR A 413 -16.59 5.15 23.14
C THR A 413 -15.85 3.92 22.61
N VAL A 414 -16.28 3.41 21.43
CA VAL A 414 -15.64 2.25 20.79
C VAL A 414 -14.21 2.58 20.37
N SER A 415 -14.04 3.70 19.67
CA SER A 415 -12.71 4.16 19.22
C SER A 415 -11.77 4.41 20.41
N PHE A 416 -12.27 5.03 21.47
CA PHE A 416 -11.53 5.23 22.72
C PHE A 416 -11.11 3.89 23.36
N GLY A 417 -12.04 2.94 23.48
CA GLY A 417 -11.78 1.61 24.06
C GLY A 417 -10.73 0.83 23.26
N VAL A 418 -10.78 0.87 21.93
CA VAL A 418 -9.79 0.24 21.05
C VAL A 418 -8.41 0.91 21.23
N ALA A 419 -8.36 2.24 21.23
CA ALA A 419 -7.12 3.01 21.44
C ALA A 419 -6.48 2.73 22.81
N LEU A 420 -7.28 2.68 23.87
CA LEU A 420 -6.82 2.36 25.22
C LEU A 420 -6.27 0.93 25.26
N THR A 421 -6.98 -0.04 24.69
CA THR A 421 -6.55 -1.44 24.63
C THR A 421 -5.22 -1.58 23.88
N ALA A 422 -5.07 -0.90 22.74
CA ALA A 422 -3.82 -0.90 21.97
C ALA A 422 -2.66 -0.28 22.77
N THR A 423 -2.92 0.80 23.50
CA THR A 423 -1.91 1.46 24.37
C THR A 423 -1.49 0.56 25.52
N LEU A 424 -2.43 -0.11 26.19
CA LEU A 424 -2.14 -1.07 27.25
C LEU A 424 -1.36 -2.28 26.71
N ALA A 425 -1.72 -2.77 25.54
CA ALA A 425 -0.98 -3.83 24.85
C ALA A 425 0.46 -3.42 24.54
N TRP A 426 0.70 -2.15 24.15
CA TRP A 426 2.03 -1.61 23.92
C TRP A 426 2.86 -1.58 25.23
N ILE A 427 2.29 -1.05 26.32
CA ILE A 427 2.95 -1.01 27.61
C ILE A 427 3.33 -2.43 28.07
N TRP A 428 2.42 -3.37 27.91
CA TRP A 428 2.67 -4.78 28.20
C TRP A 428 3.79 -5.36 27.32
N LEU A 429 3.77 -5.07 26.00
CA LEU A 429 4.76 -5.54 25.05
C LEU A 429 6.17 -5.00 25.38
N VAL A 430 6.28 -3.73 25.74
CA VAL A 430 7.53 -3.10 26.19
C VAL A 430 8.05 -3.76 27.47
N LYS A 431 7.18 -3.96 28.47
CA LYS A 431 7.52 -4.67 29.71
C LYS A 431 7.99 -6.10 29.44
N TRP A 432 7.27 -6.81 28.56
CA TRP A 432 7.63 -8.18 28.16
C TRP A 432 8.99 -8.19 27.43
N ARG A 433 9.24 -7.24 26.54
CA ARG A 433 10.51 -7.16 25.78
C ARG A 433 11.70 -6.83 26.69
N ALA A 434 11.55 -5.97 27.66
CA ALA A 434 12.58 -5.59 28.63
C ALA A 434 12.92 -6.75 29.60
N GLY A 435 12.04 -7.75 29.74
CA GLY A 435 12.26 -8.90 30.60
C GLY A 435 13.40 -9.82 30.13
N ARG A 436 13.98 -10.61 31.05
CA ARG A 436 15.06 -11.57 30.78
C ARG A 436 14.55 -12.83 30.07
N HIS A 437 14.01 -12.69 28.87
CA HIS A 437 13.58 -13.82 28.06
C HIS A 437 14.72 -14.29 27.15
N ARG A 438 14.75 -15.60 26.86
CA ARG A 438 15.76 -16.17 25.96
C ARG A 438 15.66 -15.51 24.58
N ALA A 439 16.82 -15.23 23.96
CA ALA A 439 16.91 -14.57 22.67
C ALA A 439 16.21 -15.41 21.58
N ALA A 440 15.25 -14.79 20.87
CA ALA A 440 14.68 -15.33 19.63
C ALA A 440 15.02 -14.38 18.48
N ILE A 441 15.30 -14.91 17.28
CA ILE A 441 15.77 -14.13 16.12
C ILE A 441 14.78 -13.00 15.78
N TRP A 442 13.48 -13.29 15.73
CA TRP A 442 12.42 -12.32 15.38
C TRP A 442 12.17 -11.26 16.46
N LYS A 443 12.73 -11.42 17.65
CA LYS A 443 12.41 -10.58 18.83
C LYS A 443 12.78 -9.12 18.64
N SER A 444 13.83 -8.81 17.86
CA SER A 444 14.23 -7.44 17.53
C SER A 444 13.23 -6.70 16.62
N MET A 445 12.32 -7.41 15.95
CA MET A 445 11.28 -6.80 15.11
C MET A 445 9.92 -6.65 15.81
N VAL A 446 9.78 -7.15 17.04
CA VAL A 446 8.49 -7.09 17.77
C VAL A 446 8.12 -5.66 18.17
N LEU A 447 9.07 -4.88 18.70
CA LEU A 447 8.81 -3.48 19.06
C LEU A 447 8.59 -2.61 17.82
N PRO A 448 9.40 -2.69 16.73
CA PRO A 448 9.10 -1.96 15.50
C PRO A 448 7.70 -2.24 14.95
N ALA A 449 7.32 -3.52 14.82
CA ALA A 449 5.99 -3.90 14.33
C ALA A 449 4.87 -3.47 15.29
N GLY A 450 5.06 -3.68 16.59
CA GLY A 450 4.07 -3.29 17.60
C GLY A 450 3.88 -1.78 17.69
N GLY A 451 4.95 -1.01 17.58
CA GLY A 451 4.90 0.45 17.56
C GLY A 451 4.21 1.00 16.30
N ALA A 452 4.52 0.45 15.14
CA ALA A 452 3.84 0.82 13.90
C ALA A 452 2.34 0.49 13.95
N ALA A 453 1.97 -0.72 14.40
CA ALA A 453 0.58 -1.12 14.57
C ALA A 453 -0.15 -0.25 15.61
N LEU A 454 0.50 0.08 16.73
CA LEU A 454 -0.04 1.00 17.74
C LEU A 454 -0.35 2.36 17.14
N CYS A 455 0.66 3.03 16.56
CA CYS A 455 0.47 4.38 16.02
C CYS A 455 -0.58 4.38 14.90
N TRP A 456 -0.60 3.37 14.04
CA TRP A 456 -1.63 3.22 13.02
C TRP A 456 -3.03 3.06 13.63
N THR A 457 -3.18 2.19 14.63
CA THR A 457 -4.46 2.03 15.35
C THR A 457 -4.91 3.33 16.02
N LEU A 458 -4.01 4.05 16.70
CA LEU A 458 -4.34 5.31 17.35
C LEU A 458 -4.77 6.39 16.34
N LEU A 459 -4.08 6.49 15.20
CA LEU A 459 -4.47 7.41 14.13
C LEU A 459 -5.84 7.06 13.55
N MET A 460 -6.09 5.77 13.30
CA MET A 460 -7.33 5.30 12.68
C MET A 460 -8.49 5.11 13.67
N THR A 461 -8.32 5.49 14.93
CA THR A 461 -9.39 5.52 15.93
C THR A 461 -9.58 6.92 16.49
N LEU A 462 -8.56 7.49 17.10
CA LEU A 462 -8.65 8.78 17.79
C LEU A 462 -8.63 9.98 16.84
N TRP A 463 -7.82 9.91 15.77
CA TRP A 463 -7.69 11.01 14.82
C TRP A 463 -8.51 10.79 13.53
N LEU A 464 -9.18 9.66 13.38
CA LEU A 464 -9.93 9.36 12.15
C LEU A 464 -10.93 10.45 11.78
N PRO A 465 -11.77 11.01 12.70
CA PRO A 465 -12.70 12.08 12.34
C PRO A 465 -11.98 13.33 11.81
N LEU A 466 -10.85 13.72 12.42
CA LEU A 466 -10.03 14.84 11.97
C LEU A 466 -9.37 14.53 10.61
N LEU A 467 -8.86 13.30 10.43
CA LEU A 467 -8.22 12.88 9.19
C LEU A 467 -9.22 12.79 8.04
N ASP A 468 -10.44 12.31 8.28
CA ASP A 468 -11.51 12.30 7.28
C ASP A 468 -11.91 13.72 6.91
N PHE A 469 -12.13 14.60 7.88
CA PHE A 469 -12.41 16.02 7.61
C PHE A 469 -11.30 16.68 6.77
N ALA A 470 -10.03 16.40 7.11
CA ALA A 470 -8.88 17.01 6.44
C ALA A 470 -8.55 16.36 5.09
N ARG A 471 -8.84 15.08 4.88
CA ARG A 471 -8.42 14.33 3.70
C ARG A 471 -9.55 13.89 2.76
N SER A 472 -10.81 13.94 3.18
CA SER A 472 -11.95 13.70 2.31
C SER A 472 -12.35 14.96 1.56
N TYR A 473 -13.01 14.80 0.43
CA TYR A 473 -13.68 15.88 -0.28
C TYR A 473 -15.10 16.16 0.26
N ALA A 474 -15.60 15.37 1.21
CA ALA A 474 -16.96 15.52 1.73
C ALA A 474 -17.25 16.93 2.25
N PRO A 475 -16.37 17.61 3.04
CA PRO A 475 -16.63 18.98 3.52
C PRO A 475 -16.75 20.00 2.37
N LEU A 476 -15.90 19.87 1.35
CA LEU A 476 -15.95 20.73 0.16
C LEU A 476 -17.27 20.55 -0.60
N VAL A 477 -17.66 19.30 -0.86
CA VAL A 477 -18.91 18.97 -1.57
C VAL A 477 -20.14 19.43 -0.77
N GLN A 478 -20.13 19.26 0.55
CA GLN A 478 -21.21 19.75 1.44
C GLN A 478 -21.33 21.26 1.41
N SER A 479 -20.21 22.00 1.40
CA SER A 479 -20.19 23.46 1.28
C SER A 479 -20.79 23.91 -0.05
N VAL A 480 -20.44 23.27 -1.15
CA VAL A 480 -21.04 23.56 -2.47
C VAL A 480 -22.53 23.20 -2.47
N ALA A 481 -22.91 22.06 -1.92
CA ALA A 481 -24.31 21.62 -1.86
C ALA A 481 -25.19 22.58 -1.03
N SER A 482 -24.66 23.16 0.03
CA SER A 482 -25.39 24.16 0.84
C SER A 482 -25.69 25.44 0.07
N MET A 483 -24.81 25.84 -0.87
CA MET A 483 -24.98 27.04 -1.69
C MET A 483 -25.83 26.80 -2.94
N THR A 484 -25.68 25.63 -3.56
CA THR A 484 -26.37 25.29 -4.83
C THR A 484 -27.72 24.62 -4.64
N GLY A 485 -28.00 24.12 -3.45
CA GLY A 485 -29.10 23.19 -3.22
C GLY A 485 -28.84 21.84 -3.89
N ARG A 486 -29.89 21.20 -4.42
CA ARG A 486 -29.80 19.98 -5.22
C ARG A 486 -30.28 20.22 -6.65
N PRO A 487 -29.46 20.86 -7.49
CA PRO A 487 -29.84 21.13 -8.87
C PRO A 487 -29.92 19.82 -9.67
N ALA A 488 -30.73 19.83 -10.74
CA ALA A 488 -30.86 18.69 -11.63
C ALA A 488 -29.54 18.27 -12.27
N CYS A 489 -28.65 19.25 -12.55
CA CYS A 489 -27.29 18.98 -13.01
C CYS A 489 -26.33 20.13 -12.65
N LEU A 490 -25.02 19.82 -12.67
CA LEU A 490 -23.91 20.78 -12.55
C LEU A 490 -23.02 20.67 -13.76
N GLN A 491 -22.63 21.80 -14.36
CA GLN A 491 -21.53 21.81 -15.32
C GLN A 491 -20.21 21.94 -14.59
N VAL A 492 -19.15 21.27 -15.09
CA VAL A 492 -17.84 21.21 -14.44
C VAL A 492 -16.74 21.53 -15.45
N HIS A 493 -15.73 22.31 -15.01
CA HIS A 493 -14.55 22.63 -15.81
C HIS A 493 -13.28 22.53 -14.98
N GLY A 494 -12.29 21.80 -15.48
CA GLY A 494 -10.96 21.69 -14.87
C GLY A 494 -10.85 20.88 -13.58
N LEU A 495 -11.94 20.29 -13.10
CA LEU A 495 -11.92 19.50 -11.86
C LEU A 495 -11.01 18.27 -12.01
N SER A 496 -10.27 17.96 -10.97
CA SER A 496 -9.50 16.71 -10.87
C SER A 496 -10.41 15.49 -10.85
N ARG A 497 -9.88 14.32 -11.25
CA ARG A 497 -10.61 13.05 -11.21
C ARG A 497 -11.19 12.75 -9.83
N GLY A 498 -10.41 13.03 -8.75
CA GLY A 498 -10.86 12.85 -7.37
C GLY A 498 -12.02 13.77 -7.00
N GLN A 499 -12.00 15.03 -7.43
CA GLN A 499 -13.10 15.99 -7.24
C GLN A 499 -14.35 15.53 -8.00
N LEU A 500 -14.22 15.13 -9.27
CA LEU A 500 -15.35 14.61 -10.06
C LEU A 500 -16.03 13.43 -9.36
N ALA A 501 -15.24 12.44 -8.93
CA ALA A 501 -15.74 11.29 -8.18
C ALA A 501 -16.43 11.71 -6.86
N ALA A 502 -15.85 12.67 -6.14
CA ALA A 502 -16.41 13.17 -4.88
C ALA A 502 -17.76 13.89 -5.06
N PHE A 503 -17.89 14.73 -6.08
CA PHE A 503 -19.17 15.40 -6.39
C PHE A 503 -20.26 14.40 -6.78
N GLN A 504 -19.91 13.32 -7.51
CA GLN A 504 -20.84 12.25 -7.82
C GLN A 504 -21.24 11.45 -6.57
N PHE A 505 -20.29 11.08 -5.72
CA PHE A 505 -20.54 10.21 -4.58
C PHE A 505 -21.16 10.95 -3.39
N HIS A 506 -20.48 11.97 -2.85
CA HIS A 506 -20.96 12.70 -1.66
C HIS A 506 -22.10 13.64 -1.97
N GLY A 507 -22.07 14.30 -3.15
CA GLY A 507 -23.10 15.27 -3.57
C GLY A 507 -24.27 14.63 -4.28
N LYS A 508 -24.11 13.42 -4.81
CA LYS A 508 -25.08 12.75 -5.70
C LYS A 508 -25.49 13.63 -6.88
N PHE A 509 -24.58 14.47 -7.36
CA PHE A 509 -24.83 15.39 -8.45
C PHE A 509 -24.69 14.69 -9.81
N THR A 510 -25.58 15.02 -10.73
CA THR A 510 -25.39 14.70 -12.16
C THR A 510 -24.43 15.72 -12.77
N LEU A 511 -23.20 15.29 -13.05
CA LEU A 511 -22.17 16.15 -13.63
C LEU A 511 -22.23 16.12 -15.16
N ARG A 512 -21.96 17.28 -15.78
CA ARG A 512 -21.81 17.45 -17.23
C ARG A 512 -20.55 18.27 -17.52
N PRO A 513 -19.76 17.92 -18.54
CA PRO A 513 -18.66 18.79 -18.97
C PRO A 513 -19.20 20.18 -19.32
N ALA A 514 -18.43 21.21 -19.01
CA ALA A 514 -18.75 22.56 -19.42
C ALA A 514 -18.66 22.69 -20.94
N ASP A 515 -19.65 23.37 -21.53
CA ASP A 515 -19.73 23.68 -22.94
C ASP A 515 -20.18 25.14 -23.12
N ARG A 516 -20.22 25.63 -24.36
CA ARG A 516 -20.70 26.97 -24.68
C ARG A 516 -22.17 27.20 -24.37
N GLN A 517 -22.94 26.13 -24.16
CA GLN A 517 -24.35 26.19 -23.83
C GLN A 517 -24.53 26.03 -22.31
N ALA A 518 -25.08 27.00 -21.63
CA ALA A 518 -25.41 26.91 -20.20
C ALA A 518 -26.63 26.01 -19.99
N ARG A 519 -26.40 24.68 -19.98
CA ARG A 519 -27.49 23.66 -19.86
C ARG A 519 -27.92 23.42 -18.42
N CYS A 520 -27.02 23.61 -17.46
CA CYS A 520 -27.27 23.42 -16.03
C CYS A 520 -27.40 24.77 -15.33
N PRO A 521 -28.06 24.84 -14.15
CA PRO A 521 -28.20 26.08 -13.40
C PRO A 521 -26.90 26.58 -12.76
N TRP A 522 -25.93 25.68 -12.56
CA TRP A 522 -24.66 25.98 -11.92
C TRP A 522 -23.48 25.43 -12.70
N LEU A 523 -22.37 26.16 -12.65
CA LEU A 523 -21.06 25.77 -13.19
C LEU A 523 -20.03 25.82 -12.08
N ILE A 524 -19.26 24.75 -11.96
CA ILE A 524 -18.17 24.58 -11.00
C ILE A 524 -16.86 24.56 -11.78
N VAL A 525 -15.91 25.40 -11.37
CA VAL A 525 -14.62 25.58 -12.04
C VAL A 525 -13.51 25.43 -11.02
N ASP A 526 -12.50 24.62 -11.31
CA ASP A 526 -11.26 24.63 -10.54
C ASP A 526 -10.52 25.95 -10.75
N ALA A 527 -10.03 26.59 -9.69
CA ALA A 527 -9.41 27.90 -9.78
C ALA A 527 -8.18 27.92 -10.70
N ASP A 528 -7.42 26.83 -10.73
CA ASP A 528 -6.23 26.69 -11.60
C ASP A 528 -6.61 26.60 -13.08
N ALA A 529 -7.81 26.09 -13.38
CA ALA A 529 -8.33 25.99 -14.73
C ALA A 529 -9.12 27.24 -15.19
N ALA A 530 -9.24 28.28 -14.36
CA ALA A 530 -10.01 29.47 -14.67
C ALA A 530 -9.49 30.21 -15.94
N THR A 531 -8.21 30.12 -16.23
CA THR A 531 -7.59 30.73 -17.43
C THR A 531 -8.07 30.09 -18.74
N THR A 532 -8.39 28.80 -18.71
CA THR A 532 -8.87 28.05 -19.88
C THR A 532 -10.40 28.10 -20.04
N LEU A 533 -11.11 28.61 -19.04
CA LEU A 533 -12.58 28.68 -19.02
C LEU A 533 -13.15 29.49 -20.21
N LEU A 534 -12.52 30.61 -20.56
CA LEU A 534 -12.94 31.45 -21.67
C LEU A 534 -12.96 30.76 -23.06
N GLN A 535 -12.15 29.70 -23.19
CA GLN A 535 -12.09 28.91 -24.43
C GLN A 535 -13.27 27.95 -24.57
N THR A 536 -13.84 27.55 -23.42
CA THR A 536 -14.82 26.48 -23.32
C THR A 536 -16.25 27.00 -23.10
N VAL A 537 -16.39 28.11 -22.38
CA VAL A 537 -17.67 28.63 -21.87
C VAL A 537 -17.87 30.10 -22.26
N ASP A 538 -19.10 30.47 -22.60
CA ASP A 538 -19.49 31.89 -22.76
C ASP A 538 -19.80 32.48 -21.38
N LEU A 539 -18.88 33.26 -20.81
CA LEU A 539 -19.02 33.89 -19.50
C LEU A 539 -20.18 34.89 -19.40
N ARG A 540 -20.76 35.34 -20.51
CA ARG A 540 -21.96 36.22 -20.50
C ARG A 540 -23.18 35.48 -19.91
N LEU A 541 -23.17 34.14 -19.97
CA LEU A 541 -24.25 33.29 -19.45
C LEU A 541 -24.08 32.95 -17.98
N TRP A 542 -22.97 33.35 -17.35
CA TRP A 542 -22.59 32.92 -16.02
C TRP A 542 -22.19 34.08 -15.13
N GLU A 543 -22.69 34.13 -13.93
CA GLU A 543 -22.35 35.08 -12.88
C GLU A 543 -21.62 34.36 -11.74
N ARG A 544 -20.42 34.86 -11.40
CA ARG A 544 -19.66 34.29 -10.26
C ARG A 544 -20.35 34.64 -8.97
N GLN A 545 -20.72 33.61 -8.18
CA GLN A 545 -21.41 33.76 -6.92
C GLN A 545 -20.46 33.63 -5.72
N ALA A 546 -19.55 32.67 -5.75
CA ALA A 546 -18.69 32.38 -4.62
C ALA A 546 -17.36 31.71 -5.04
N THR A 547 -16.40 31.77 -4.14
CA THR A 547 -15.23 30.87 -4.12
C THR A 547 -15.37 29.98 -2.91
N VAL A 548 -15.37 28.67 -3.14
CA VAL A 548 -15.46 27.67 -2.09
C VAL A 548 -14.10 27.04 -1.93
N ARG A 549 -13.52 27.22 -0.76
CA ARG A 549 -12.23 26.64 -0.40
C ARG A 549 -12.42 25.36 0.39
N ARG A 550 -11.57 24.37 0.17
CA ARG A 550 -11.53 23.21 1.05
C ARG A 550 -10.94 23.63 2.42
N PRO A 551 -11.61 23.33 3.54
CA PRO A 551 -11.21 23.87 4.85
C PRO A 551 -9.77 23.57 5.28
N SER A 552 -9.19 22.48 4.79
CA SER A 552 -7.85 21.99 5.18
C SER A 552 -6.77 22.14 4.11
N ASP A 553 -7.04 22.86 3.02
CA ASP A 553 -6.08 23.03 1.92
C ASP A 553 -6.26 24.41 1.25
N ASP A 554 -5.20 25.19 1.24
CA ASP A 554 -5.22 26.54 0.69
C ASP A 554 -5.07 26.58 -0.83
N ASN A 555 -4.76 25.45 -1.47
CA ASN A 555 -4.49 25.36 -2.91
C ASN A 555 -5.66 24.75 -3.72
N GLU A 556 -6.73 24.31 -3.06
CA GLU A 556 -7.89 23.70 -3.73
C GLU A 556 -9.11 24.63 -3.65
N ASP A 557 -9.10 25.71 -4.44
CA ASP A 557 -10.21 26.65 -4.55
C ASP A 557 -11.14 26.25 -5.71
N ILE A 558 -12.44 26.27 -5.46
CA ILE A 558 -13.48 26.05 -6.46
C ILE A 558 -14.28 27.34 -6.66
N LEU A 559 -14.37 27.78 -7.92
CA LEU A 559 -15.18 28.90 -8.33
C LEU A 559 -16.59 28.42 -8.69
N LEU A 560 -17.59 29.03 -8.07
CA LEU A 560 -18.97 28.70 -8.28
C LEU A 560 -19.65 29.80 -9.08
N TYR A 561 -20.26 29.43 -10.22
CA TYR A 561 -20.99 30.32 -11.09
C TYR A 561 -22.45 29.89 -11.20
N ARG A 562 -23.35 30.86 -11.20
CA ARG A 562 -24.78 30.66 -11.42
C ARG A 562 -25.13 31.12 -12.83
N ARG A 563 -26.01 30.37 -13.48
CA ARG A 563 -26.53 30.75 -14.79
C ARG A 563 -27.34 32.04 -14.67
N VAL A 564 -27.02 33.06 -15.51
CA VAL A 564 -27.82 34.26 -15.63
C VAL A 564 -29.17 33.89 -16.23
N ALA A 565 -30.27 34.28 -15.57
CA ALA A 565 -31.60 34.12 -16.13
C ALA A 565 -31.65 34.89 -17.47
N ALA A 566 -32.04 34.23 -18.56
CA ALA A 566 -32.30 34.92 -19.79
C ALA A 566 -33.38 35.98 -19.49
N THR A 567 -33.00 37.24 -19.50
CA THR A 567 -33.99 38.32 -19.56
C THR A 567 -34.81 38.05 -20.79
N ALA A 568 -36.06 37.64 -20.60
CA ALA A 568 -37.03 37.54 -21.69
C ALA A 568 -37.20 38.95 -22.25
N HIS A 569 -36.60 39.17 -23.43
CA HIS A 569 -36.91 40.33 -24.28
C HIS A 569 -38.03 39.95 -25.24
#